data_28f524b267af236ca234c3e47fd0076f
#
_entry.id   28f524b267af236ca234c3e47fd0076f
#
_cell.length_a   1.000
_cell.length_b   1.000
_cell.length_c   1.000
_cell.angle_alpha   90.00
_cell.angle_beta   90.00
_cell.angle_gamma   90.00
#
_symmetry.space_group_name_H-M   'P 1'
#
loop_
_entity.id
_entity.type
_entity.pdbx_description
1 polymer ?
#
loop_
_entity_poly.entity_id
_entity_poly.type
_entity_poly.pdbx_seq_one_letter_code
_entity_poly.pdbx_strand_id
1 'polypeptide(L)'
;YAHTPDGLEKLLRAASRMCKGRLLVVFGCGGDRDPGKRPLMGGIAARMSDLVVVTSDNPRSEDPELIIDAVIAGVPEELRDRVIRDSDRRSAIFRAVQLARPGDVVVIAGKGHEDYQILGNTRIHFDDREVAAEALDAVLYAG
;
A
#
# COMPACT_ATOMS: atom_id res chain seq x y z
N TYR A 1 8.17 -4.76 -10.03
CA TYR A 1 7.04 -5.13 -9.16
C TYR A 1 7.51 -5.31 -7.72
N ALA A 2 6.85 -4.65 -6.79
CA ALA A 2 7.18 -4.76 -5.36
C ALA A 2 6.31 -5.83 -4.68
N HIS A 3 6.37 -7.07 -5.19
CA HIS A 3 5.67 -8.22 -4.61
C HIS A 3 6.48 -8.94 -3.55
N THR A 4 7.75 -8.60 -3.43
CA THR A 4 8.68 -9.25 -2.51
C THR A 4 9.22 -8.22 -1.52
N PRO A 5 9.71 -8.67 -0.35
CA PRO A 5 10.38 -7.78 0.60
C PRO A 5 11.52 -6.99 -0.04
N ASP A 6 12.37 -7.66 -0.81
CA ASP A 6 13.50 -7.02 -1.49
C ASP A 6 13.05 -5.98 -2.50
N GLY A 7 12.03 -6.30 -3.30
CA GLY A 7 11.47 -5.37 -4.29
C GLY A 7 10.87 -4.14 -3.63
N LEU A 8 10.14 -4.31 -2.53
CA LEU A 8 9.56 -3.21 -1.78
C LEU A 8 10.65 -2.32 -1.19
N GLU A 9 11.70 -2.91 -0.61
CA GLU A 9 12.82 -2.16 -0.05
C GLU A 9 13.50 -1.30 -1.11
N LYS A 10 13.78 -1.87 -2.28
CA LYS A 10 14.41 -1.15 -3.39
C LYS A 10 13.53 0.00 -3.88
N LEU A 11 12.24 -0.23 -4.01
CA LEU A 11 11.29 0.80 -4.45
C LEU A 11 11.24 1.96 -3.46
N LEU A 12 11.13 1.67 -2.17
CA LEU A 12 11.06 2.70 -1.14
C LEU A 12 12.38 3.47 -1.00
N ARG A 13 13.51 2.78 -1.18
CA ARG A 13 14.82 3.44 -1.17
C ARG A 13 14.94 4.43 -2.33
N ALA A 14 14.51 4.04 -3.53
CA ALA A 14 14.50 4.93 -4.68
C ALA A 14 13.58 6.13 -4.47
N ALA A 15 12.38 5.88 -3.93
CA ALA A 15 11.42 6.94 -3.68
C ALA A 15 11.93 7.93 -2.62
N SER A 16 12.62 7.44 -1.59
CA SER A 16 13.15 8.30 -0.52
C SER A 16 14.18 9.30 -1.03
N ARG A 17 14.92 8.95 -2.07
CA ARG A 17 15.91 9.86 -2.68
C ARG A 17 15.26 11.04 -3.39
N MET A 18 14.02 10.90 -3.83
CA MET A 18 13.27 11.93 -4.54
C MET A 18 12.39 12.75 -3.60
N CYS A 19 12.25 12.29 -2.37
CA CYS A 19 11.28 12.84 -1.41
C CYS A 19 11.90 13.97 -0.62
N LYS A 20 11.26 15.14 -0.66
CA LYS A 20 11.67 16.30 0.15
C LYS A 20 10.90 16.38 1.46
N GLY A 21 9.68 15.86 1.50
CA GLY A 21 8.84 15.79 2.66
C GLY A 21 8.76 14.38 3.23
N ARG A 22 7.55 13.92 3.49
CA ARG A 22 7.31 12.58 4.01
C ARG A 22 7.16 11.58 2.88
N LEU A 23 7.52 10.32 3.16
CA LEU A 23 7.27 9.21 2.25
C LEU A 23 6.07 8.41 2.78
N LEU A 24 5.03 8.31 1.96
CA LEU A 24 3.82 7.54 2.24
C LEU A 24 3.79 6.34 1.30
N VAL A 25 3.47 5.16 1.82
CA VAL A 25 3.35 3.95 1.00
C VAL A 25 2.00 3.31 1.20
N VAL A 26 1.39 2.88 0.09
CA VAL A 26 0.16 2.08 0.06
C VAL A 26 0.51 0.74 -0.57
N PHE A 27 0.26 -0.34 0.15
CA PHE A 27 0.52 -1.67 -0.39
C PHE A 27 -0.32 -2.73 0.29
N GLY A 28 -0.42 -3.89 -0.35
CA GLY A 28 -1.03 -5.07 0.21
C GLY A 28 -0.29 -6.32 -0.26
N CYS A 29 -0.56 -7.44 0.39
CA CYS A 29 -0.02 -8.74 0.02
C CYS A 29 -1.12 -9.61 -0.58
N GLY A 30 -0.75 -10.50 -1.51
CA GLY A 30 -1.69 -11.40 -2.15
C GLY A 30 -2.14 -12.52 -1.23
N GLY A 31 -3.38 -12.95 -1.41
CA GLY A 31 -3.91 -14.17 -0.83
C GLY A 31 -3.47 -15.38 -1.64
N ASP A 32 -3.52 -16.57 -1.03
CA ASP A 32 -3.13 -17.84 -1.63
C ASP A 32 -1.70 -17.79 -2.18
N ARG A 33 -0.82 -17.09 -1.47
CA ARG A 33 0.61 -16.91 -1.75
C ARG A 33 1.39 -17.10 -0.46
N ASP A 34 2.72 -17.02 -0.55
CA ASP A 34 3.61 -17.22 0.60
C ASP A 34 3.29 -16.24 1.74
N PRO A 35 2.71 -16.72 2.86
CA PRO A 35 2.38 -15.84 3.97
C PRO A 35 3.60 -15.35 4.75
N GLY A 36 4.74 -16.01 4.61
CA GLY A 36 5.96 -15.61 5.31
C GLY A 36 6.50 -14.27 4.88
N LYS A 37 6.14 -13.78 3.69
CA LYS A 37 6.55 -12.46 3.20
C LYS A 37 5.81 -11.32 3.90
N ARG A 38 4.61 -11.58 4.40
CA ARG A 38 3.72 -10.54 4.92
C ARG A 38 4.34 -9.73 6.07
N PRO A 39 4.82 -10.36 7.14
CA PRO A 39 5.44 -9.59 8.23
C PRO A 39 6.74 -8.89 7.81
N LEU A 40 7.49 -9.50 6.91
CA LEU A 40 8.73 -8.89 6.40
C LEU A 40 8.42 -7.59 5.65
N MET A 41 7.41 -7.61 4.81
CA MET A 41 7.02 -6.42 4.05
C MET A 41 6.44 -5.32 4.95
N GLY A 42 5.66 -5.70 5.95
CA GLY A 42 5.14 -4.76 6.95
C GLY A 42 6.25 -4.04 7.69
N GLY A 43 7.25 -4.79 8.14
CA GLY A 43 8.41 -4.23 8.83
C GLY A 43 9.23 -3.28 7.96
N ILE A 44 9.49 -3.68 6.72
CA ILE A 44 10.23 -2.83 5.76
C ILE A 44 9.48 -1.52 5.50
N ALA A 45 8.20 -1.61 5.21
CA ALA A 45 7.39 -0.42 4.92
C ALA A 45 7.40 0.56 6.10
N ALA A 46 7.21 0.06 7.30
CA ALA A 46 7.15 0.91 8.50
C ALA A 46 8.49 1.57 8.81
N ARG A 47 9.60 0.85 8.62
CA ARG A 47 10.93 1.40 8.89
C ARG A 47 11.39 2.41 7.84
N MET A 48 10.94 2.26 6.59
CA MET A 48 11.43 3.08 5.48
C MET A 48 10.48 4.20 5.08
N SER A 49 9.28 4.25 5.66
CA SER A 49 8.25 5.25 5.30
C SER A 49 7.78 5.98 6.54
N ASP A 50 7.27 7.19 6.34
CA ASP A 50 6.70 7.99 7.43
C ASP A 50 5.26 7.59 7.74
N LEU A 51 4.54 7.12 6.73
CA LEU A 51 3.17 6.65 6.85
C LEU A 51 2.96 5.44 5.95
N VAL A 52 2.27 4.44 6.47
CA VAL A 52 1.97 3.20 5.75
C VAL A 52 0.48 2.96 5.76
N VAL A 53 -0.12 2.79 4.60
CA VAL A 53 -1.50 2.30 4.49
C VAL A 53 -1.46 0.86 4.02
N VAL A 54 -1.80 -0.07 4.89
CA VAL A 54 -1.86 -1.49 4.57
C VAL A 54 -3.25 -1.82 4.05
N THR A 55 -3.32 -2.28 2.83
CA THR A 55 -4.56 -2.55 2.13
C THR A 55 -4.55 -3.93 1.48
N SER A 56 -5.47 -4.17 0.56
CA SER A 56 -5.57 -5.40 -0.21
C SER A 56 -4.87 -5.28 -1.54
N ASP A 57 -4.19 -6.35 -1.93
CA ASP A 57 -3.80 -6.59 -3.33
C ASP A 57 -4.86 -7.50 -3.94
N ASN A 58 -4.58 -8.78 -4.10
CA ASN A 58 -5.55 -9.79 -4.53
C ASN A 58 -5.78 -10.77 -3.39
N PRO A 59 -6.78 -10.56 -2.52
CA PRO A 59 -6.99 -11.46 -1.37
C PRO A 59 -7.43 -12.87 -1.77
N ARG A 60 -7.99 -13.04 -2.96
CA ARG A 60 -8.45 -14.33 -3.47
C ARG A 60 -9.37 -15.03 -2.47
N SER A 61 -9.06 -16.24 -2.04
CA SER A 61 -9.90 -16.99 -1.10
C SER A 61 -9.70 -16.65 0.36
N GLU A 62 -8.66 -15.86 0.68
CA GLU A 62 -8.37 -15.49 2.06
C GLU A 62 -9.15 -14.25 2.50
N ASP A 63 -9.39 -14.15 3.79
CA ASP A 63 -9.99 -12.95 4.38
C ASP A 63 -8.99 -11.79 4.30
N PRO A 64 -9.35 -10.67 3.62
CA PRO A 64 -8.47 -9.51 3.51
C PRO A 64 -7.97 -8.99 4.85
N GLU A 65 -8.81 -9.00 5.89
CA GLU A 65 -8.43 -8.50 7.21
C GLU A 65 -7.36 -9.36 7.86
N LEU A 66 -7.40 -10.69 7.64
CA LEU A 66 -6.39 -11.58 8.18
C LEU A 66 -5.04 -11.42 7.46
N ILE A 67 -5.06 -11.11 6.16
CA ILE A 67 -3.83 -10.78 5.43
C ILE A 67 -3.21 -9.51 6.01
N ILE A 68 -4.02 -8.49 6.23
CA ILE A 68 -3.57 -7.21 6.82
C ILE A 68 -3.00 -7.44 8.22
N ASP A 69 -3.66 -8.25 9.04
CA ASP A 69 -3.15 -8.61 10.37
C ASP A 69 -1.75 -9.21 10.30
N ALA A 70 -1.52 -10.11 9.34
CA ALA A 70 -0.22 -10.76 9.15
C ALA A 70 0.88 -9.75 8.72
N VAL A 71 0.52 -8.77 7.91
CA VAL A 71 1.44 -7.70 7.51
C VAL A 71 1.80 -6.83 8.72
N ILE A 72 0.80 -6.39 9.47
CA ILE A 72 1.00 -5.52 10.64
C ILE A 72 1.77 -6.23 11.75
N ALA A 73 1.62 -7.56 11.85
CA ALA A 73 2.36 -8.33 12.86
C ALA A 73 3.88 -8.16 12.75
N GLY A 74 4.40 -7.84 11.57
CA GLY A 74 5.83 -7.58 11.37
C GLY A 74 6.26 -6.14 11.62
N VAL A 75 5.32 -5.24 11.91
CA VAL A 75 5.64 -3.85 12.20
C VAL A 75 6.09 -3.74 13.66
N PRO A 76 7.28 -3.16 13.93
CA PRO A 76 7.72 -2.91 15.30
C PRO A 76 6.67 -2.09 16.06
N GLU A 77 6.45 -2.42 17.32
CA GLU A 77 5.41 -1.81 18.12
C GLU A 77 5.54 -0.29 18.18
N GLU A 78 6.76 0.21 18.29
CA GLU A 78 7.06 1.65 18.34
C GLU A 78 6.75 2.38 17.03
N LEU A 79 6.52 1.65 15.92
CA LEU A 79 6.18 2.22 14.61
C LEU A 79 4.73 2.01 14.23
N ARG A 80 3.91 1.39 15.09
CA ARG A 80 2.52 1.04 14.72
C ARG A 80 1.61 2.25 14.57
N ASP A 81 1.94 3.37 15.19
CA ASP A 81 1.22 4.61 15.00
C ASP A 81 1.39 5.22 13.60
N ARG A 82 2.37 4.73 12.83
CA ARG A 82 2.55 5.10 11.42
C ARG A 82 1.63 4.32 10.47
N VAL A 83 0.94 3.29 10.97
CA VAL A 83 0.21 2.34 10.14
C VAL A 83 -1.28 2.61 10.18
N ILE A 84 -1.88 2.73 9.01
CA ILE A 84 -3.32 2.79 8.81
C ILE A 84 -3.71 1.50 8.08
N ARG A 85 -4.78 0.83 8.55
CA ARG A 85 -5.31 -0.34 7.87
C ARG A 85 -6.60 0.03 7.14
N ASP A 86 -6.70 -0.39 5.90
CA ASP A 86 -7.90 -0.19 5.09
C ASP A 86 -7.95 -1.26 4.00
N SER A 87 -8.83 -2.24 4.16
CA SER A 87 -8.92 -3.36 3.22
C SER A 87 -9.48 -2.97 1.86
N ASP A 88 -10.13 -1.82 1.75
CA ASP A 88 -10.60 -1.28 0.48
C ASP A 88 -9.46 -0.49 -0.18
N ARG A 89 -8.92 -1.03 -1.27
CA ARG A 89 -7.74 -0.44 -1.92
C ARG A 89 -8.03 0.96 -2.47
N ARG A 90 -9.22 1.19 -3.01
CA ARG A 90 -9.61 2.53 -3.48
C ARG A 90 -9.61 3.54 -2.31
N SER A 91 -10.24 3.18 -1.21
CA SER A 91 -10.27 4.00 -0.01
C SER A 91 -8.86 4.25 0.54
N ALA A 92 -8.02 3.23 0.54
CA ALA A 92 -6.63 3.33 1.00
C ALA A 92 -5.83 4.33 0.17
N ILE A 93 -5.96 4.29 -1.14
CA ILE A 93 -5.27 5.22 -2.05
C ILE A 93 -5.79 6.65 -1.82
N PHE A 94 -7.10 6.83 -1.73
CA PHE A 94 -7.68 8.14 -1.43
C PHE A 94 -7.18 8.70 -0.10
N ARG A 95 -7.12 7.88 0.94
CA ARG A 95 -6.59 8.30 2.25
C ARG A 95 -5.15 8.79 2.17
N ALA A 96 -4.29 8.04 1.49
CA ALA A 96 -2.88 8.41 1.36
C ALA A 96 -2.72 9.75 0.63
N VAL A 97 -3.45 9.93 -0.47
CA VAL A 97 -3.39 11.17 -1.25
C VAL A 97 -3.92 12.36 -0.44
N GLN A 98 -5.00 12.15 0.31
CA GLN A 98 -5.57 13.21 1.17
C GLN A 98 -4.64 13.62 2.31
N LEU A 99 -3.84 12.69 2.83
CA LEU A 99 -2.91 12.95 3.92
C LEU A 99 -1.59 13.56 3.44
N ALA A 100 -1.29 13.44 2.15
CA ALA A 100 -0.06 13.97 1.58
C ALA A 100 -0.09 15.50 1.53
N ARG A 101 1.09 16.09 1.73
CA ARG A 101 1.32 17.52 1.70
C ARG A 101 2.34 17.85 0.60
N PRO A 102 2.44 19.12 0.18
CA PRO A 102 3.49 19.50 -0.78
C PRO A 102 4.87 19.03 -0.35
N GLY A 103 5.60 18.40 -1.25
CA GLY A 103 6.91 17.82 -0.97
C GLY A 103 6.86 16.34 -0.58
N ASP A 104 5.71 15.81 -0.23
CA ASP A 104 5.53 14.40 0.08
C ASP A 104 5.51 13.55 -1.20
N VAL A 105 5.89 12.29 -1.07
CA VAL A 105 5.79 11.29 -2.14
C VAL A 105 4.87 10.18 -1.66
N VAL A 106 3.90 9.82 -2.50
CA VAL A 106 3.01 8.68 -2.27
C VAL A 106 3.39 7.56 -3.24
N VAL A 107 3.76 6.42 -2.69
CA VAL A 107 4.09 5.22 -3.46
C VAL A 107 2.95 4.23 -3.32
N ILE A 108 2.41 3.77 -4.45
CA ILE A 108 1.42 2.71 -4.49
C ILE A 108 2.10 1.48 -5.07
N ALA A 109 2.30 0.47 -4.24
CA ALA A 109 3.14 -0.67 -4.56
C ALA A 109 2.35 -1.95 -4.72
N GLY A 110 2.91 -2.87 -5.51
CA GLY A 110 2.47 -4.26 -5.59
C GLY A 110 1.83 -4.66 -6.91
N LYS A 111 0.95 -3.84 -7.48
CA LYS A 111 0.24 -4.22 -8.70
C LYS A 111 1.04 -4.06 -10.00
N GLY A 112 1.97 -3.12 -10.03
CA GLY A 112 2.68 -2.85 -11.27
C GLY A 112 1.72 -2.48 -12.39
N HIS A 113 1.66 -3.30 -13.46
CA HIS A 113 0.80 -3.07 -14.61
C HIS A 113 -0.58 -3.74 -14.49
N GLU A 114 -0.86 -4.45 -13.41
CA GLU A 114 -2.14 -5.11 -13.25
C GLU A 114 -3.27 -4.08 -13.18
N ASP A 115 -4.33 -4.33 -13.94
CA ASP A 115 -5.52 -3.49 -13.99
C ASP A 115 -6.75 -4.19 -13.40
N TYR A 116 -6.53 -5.16 -12.51
CA TYR A 116 -7.58 -5.96 -11.92
C TYR A 116 -7.32 -6.23 -10.44
N GLN A 117 -8.37 -6.60 -9.74
CA GLN A 117 -8.30 -7.11 -8.37
C GLN A 117 -9.15 -8.38 -8.28
N ILE A 118 -8.64 -9.39 -7.60
CA ILE A 118 -9.33 -10.66 -7.39
C ILE A 118 -9.85 -10.72 -5.95
N LEU A 119 -11.18 -10.69 -5.81
CA LEU A 119 -11.90 -10.74 -4.54
C LEU A 119 -12.70 -12.04 -4.51
N GLY A 120 -12.20 -13.05 -3.80
CA GLY A 120 -12.78 -14.38 -3.85
C GLY A 120 -12.64 -14.96 -5.26
N ASN A 121 -13.77 -15.31 -5.88
CA ASN A 121 -13.84 -15.81 -7.25
C ASN A 121 -14.11 -14.72 -8.28
N THR A 122 -14.25 -13.48 -7.84
CA THR A 122 -14.62 -12.36 -8.70
C THR A 122 -13.38 -11.55 -9.08
N ARG A 123 -13.23 -11.30 -10.38
CA ARG A 123 -12.19 -10.42 -10.89
C ARG A 123 -12.85 -9.12 -11.32
N ILE A 124 -12.42 -8.01 -10.73
CA ILE A 124 -12.94 -6.68 -11.07
C ILE A 124 -11.86 -5.86 -11.73
N HIS A 125 -12.27 -4.83 -12.48
CA HIS A 125 -11.32 -3.85 -12.99
C HIS A 125 -10.83 -3.00 -11.83
N PHE A 126 -9.51 -2.87 -11.71
CA PHE A 126 -8.89 -2.01 -10.71
C PHE A 126 -7.47 -1.64 -11.15
N ASP A 127 -7.28 -0.39 -11.53
CA ASP A 127 -5.99 0.14 -11.95
C ASP A 127 -5.57 1.23 -10.97
N ASP A 128 -4.46 1.01 -10.27
CA ASP A 128 -3.94 1.96 -9.28
C ASP A 128 -3.72 3.35 -9.87
N ARG A 129 -3.33 3.43 -11.14
CA ARG A 129 -3.08 4.71 -11.81
C ARG A 129 -4.36 5.51 -12.00
N GLU A 130 -5.44 4.85 -12.35
CA GLU A 130 -6.74 5.49 -12.51
C GLU A 130 -7.26 6.00 -11.17
N VAL A 131 -7.17 5.17 -10.13
CA VAL A 131 -7.62 5.53 -8.79
C VAL A 131 -6.78 6.66 -8.21
N ALA A 132 -5.46 6.62 -8.41
CA ALA A 132 -4.58 7.70 -7.96
C ALA A 132 -4.93 9.03 -8.65
N ALA A 133 -5.21 9.00 -9.95
CA ALA A 133 -5.62 10.20 -10.70
C ALA A 133 -6.94 10.75 -10.17
N GLU A 134 -7.92 9.90 -9.89
CA GLU A 134 -9.20 10.31 -9.31
C GLU A 134 -9.01 10.93 -7.92
N ALA A 135 -8.13 10.34 -7.10
CA ALA A 135 -7.84 10.85 -5.76
C ALA A 135 -7.17 12.23 -5.82
N LEU A 136 -6.23 12.43 -6.74
CA LEU A 136 -5.58 13.71 -6.94
C LEU A 136 -6.58 14.77 -7.39
N ASP A 137 -7.45 14.45 -8.32
CA ASP A 137 -8.50 15.36 -8.79
C ASP A 137 -9.41 15.79 -7.63
N ALA A 138 -9.79 14.85 -6.78
CA ALA A 138 -10.64 15.12 -5.63
C ALA A 138 -9.98 16.10 -4.65
N VAL A 139 -8.67 15.99 -4.43
CA VAL A 139 -7.91 16.89 -3.55
C VAL A 139 -7.74 18.27 -4.19
N LEU A 140 -7.40 18.32 -5.48
CA LEU A 140 -7.12 19.57 -6.18
C LEU A 140 -8.38 20.43 -6.38
N TYR A 141 -9.53 19.79 -6.55
CA TYR A 141 -10.78 20.48 -6.87
C TYR A 141 -11.78 20.51 -5.71
N ALA A 142 -11.46 19.93 -4.58
CA ALA A 142 -12.31 19.97 -3.39
C ALA A 142 -12.25 21.32 -2.65
N GLY A 143 -11.42 22.17 -3.14
CA GLY A 143 -11.34 23.51 -2.64
C GLY A 143 -10.57 23.73 -1.44
#